data_4f391d3894249558ff12bea573fed552
#
_entry.id   4f391d3894249558ff12bea573fed552
#
_cell.length_a   1.000
_cell.length_b   1.000
_cell.length_c   1.000
_cell.angle_alpha   90.00
_cell.angle_beta   90.00
_cell.angle_gamma   90.00
#
_symmetry.space_group_name_H-M   'P 1'
#
loop_
_entity.id
_entity.type
_entity.pdbx_description
1 polymer ?
#
loop_
_entity_poly.entity_id
_entity_poly.type
_entity_poly.pdbx_seq_one_letter_code
_entity_poly.pdbx_strand_id
1 'polypeptide(L)'
;VIVREAGSGTRSAFDEAVTDGNKNFLVSKDANGNPVYHSVKTAEEASKTGIVLTKVQSDPQAIGYVSLGSVNESIKTIKVNGYEPTVQNVLDGNYILQRPFVIMTKKGQTMQPLTADFLAFLKSDKMKAICDEEGVIFLTDGQKRANKGETAIPVGTFTAQSALPAGDKIVISGSTSMEKLINAAIKEYANLYGKAIADIFATIKLEGSSVGRKAAIADTNGNVIGLSSAKVVNAQVDSFNVCLDGVAVIVNKKNDRVTDLTLAQLYDI
;
A
#
# COMPACT_ATOMS: atom_id res chain seq x y z
N VAL A 1 5.88 -0.29 -21.35
CA VAL A 1 5.24 -0.75 -20.09
C VAL A 1 6.15 -0.41 -18.93
N ILE A 2 5.59 0.16 -17.88
CA ILE A 2 6.33 0.52 -16.67
C ILE A 2 5.86 -0.39 -15.54
N VAL A 3 6.76 -1.22 -15.03
CA VAL A 3 6.51 -2.13 -13.90
C VAL A 3 7.23 -1.67 -12.64
N ARG A 4 6.81 -2.17 -11.49
CA ARG A 4 7.50 -1.91 -10.23
C ARG A 4 8.64 -2.94 -10.03
N GLU A 5 9.56 -2.60 -9.15
CA GLU A 5 10.69 -3.44 -8.75
C GLU A 5 10.25 -4.75 -8.06
N ALA A 6 11.11 -5.75 -8.09
CA ALA A 6 10.93 -6.95 -7.28
C ALA A 6 10.89 -6.59 -5.77
N GLY A 7 9.91 -7.14 -5.04
CA GLY A 7 9.67 -6.81 -3.63
C GLY A 7 8.73 -5.63 -3.40
N SER A 8 8.25 -4.99 -4.47
CA SER A 8 7.13 -4.06 -4.40
C SER A 8 5.83 -4.79 -4.10
N GLY A 9 5.13 -4.35 -3.06
CA GLY A 9 3.80 -4.87 -2.78
C GLY A 9 2.77 -4.50 -3.87
N THR A 10 2.97 -3.40 -4.62
CA THR A 10 2.13 -3.03 -5.75
C THR A 10 2.31 -4.02 -6.89
N ARG A 11 3.55 -4.39 -7.20
CA ARG A 11 3.85 -5.42 -8.18
C ARG A 11 3.24 -6.75 -7.79
N SER A 12 3.47 -7.22 -6.57
CA SER A 12 2.89 -8.48 -6.10
C SER A 12 1.38 -8.50 -6.23
N ALA A 13 0.69 -7.44 -5.82
CA ALA A 13 -0.76 -7.39 -5.92
C ALA A 13 -1.28 -7.34 -7.36
N PHE A 14 -0.58 -6.66 -8.26
CA PHE A 14 -0.90 -6.60 -9.67
C PHE A 14 -0.65 -7.96 -10.34
N ASP A 15 0.56 -8.50 -10.18
CA ASP A 15 0.99 -9.74 -10.84
C ASP A 15 0.20 -10.97 -10.36
N GLU A 16 -0.28 -10.97 -9.09
CA GLU A 16 -1.14 -12.01 -8.52
C GLU A 16 -2.62 -11.91 -8.95
N ALA A 17 -3.06 -10.76 -9.45
CA ALA A 17 -4.44 -10.52 -9.85
C ALA A 17 -4.63 -10.58 -11.37
N VAL A 18 -3.61 -10.22 -12.16
CA VAL A 18 -3.68 -10.21 -13.62
C VAL A 18 -3.46 -11.60 -14.17
N THR A 19 -4.42 -12.08 -15.00
CA THR A 19 -4.43 -13.45 -15.54
C THR A 19 -4.89 -13.45 -17.00
N ASP A 20 -4.39 -14.40 -17.77
CA ASP A 20 -4.81 -14.70 -19.13
C ASP A 20 -6.23 -15.30 -19.27
N GLY A 21 -6.92 -15.50 -18.15
CA GLY A 21 -8.21 -16.20 -18.08
C GLY A 21 -8.10 -17.73 -17.92
N ASN A 22 -6.93 -18.32 -18.15
CA ASN A 22 -6.65 -19.76 -18.00
C ASN A 22 -5.89 -20.08 -16.68
N LYS A 23 -5.96 -19.18 -15.71
CA LYS A 23 -5.23 -19.27 -14.41
C LYS A 23 -3.71 -19.14 -14.52
N ASN A 24 -3.18 -18.62 -15.63
CA ASN A 24 -1.80 -18.16 -15.67
C ASN A 24 -1.75 -16.72 -15.17
N PHE A 25 -0.85 -16.44 -14.24
CA PHE A 25 -0.65 -15.13 -13.64
C PHE A 25 0.70 -14.54 -14.05
N LEU A 26 0.87 -13.23 -13.92
CA LEU A 26 2.14 -12.56 -14.21
C LEU A 26 3.27 -12.95 -13.23
N VAL A 27 2.95 -13.71 -12.19
CA VAL A 27 3.91 -14.29 -11.26
C VAL A 27 3.63 -15.78 -11.04
N SER A 28 4.67 -16.59 -11.11
CA SER A 28 4.64 -18.01 -10.69
C SER A 28 5.72 -18.24 -9.61
N LYS A 29 5.87 -19.48 -9.17
CA LYS A 29 6.94 -19.86 -8.25
C LYS A 29 7.84 -20.92 -8.90
N ASP A 30 9.16 -20.77 -8.71
CA ASP A 30 10.13 -21.80 -9.08
C ASP A 30 10.07 -23.01 -8.12
N ALA A 31 10.87 -24.02 -8.37
CA ALA A 31 10.95 -25.23 -7.53
C ALA A 31 11.39 -24.95 -6.09
N ASN A 32 12.02 -23.81 -5.81
CA ASN A 32 12.45 -23.36 -4.49
C ASN A 32 11.43 -22.41 -3.81
N GLY A 33 10.30 -22.14 -4.48
CA GLY A 33 9.26 -21.23 -3.99
C GLY A 33 9.55 -19.75 -4.22
N ASN A 34 10.59 -19.37 -4.96
CA ASN A 34 10.90 -17.98 -5.29
C ASN A 34 9.97 -17.47 -6.40
N PRO A 35 9.59 -16.19 -6.38
CA PRO A 35 8.75 -15.60 -7.41
C PRO A 35 9.49 -15.53 -8.76
N VAL A 36 8.82 -15.98 -9.82
CA VAL A 36 9.23 -15.83 -11.22
C VAL A 36 8.24 -14.89 -11.90
N TYR A 37 8.73 -13.75 -12.37
CA TYR A 37 7.92 -12.72 -13.01
C TYR A 37 7.86 -12.91 -14.51
N HIS A 38 6.65 -12.81 -15.08
CA HIS A 38 6.37 -13.04 -16.51
C HIS A 38 6.08 -11.74 -17.26
N SER A 39 6.38 -10.58 -16.68
CA SER A 39 6.27 -9.29 -17.37
C SER A 39 7.04 -9.31 -18.70
N VAL A 40 6.54 -8.56 -19.69
CA VAL A 40 7.20 -8.46 -21.00
C VAL A 40 8.67 -8.03 -20.85
N LYS A 41 9.55 -8.61 -21.66
CA LYS A 41 11.01 -8.35 -21.57
C LYS A 41 11.41 -6.89 -21.79
N THR A 42 10.55 -6.11 -22.46
CA THR A 42 10.74 -4.68 -22.72
C THR A 42 10.17 -3.79 -21.62
N ALA A 43 9.61 -4.37 -20.55
CA ALA A 43 9.10 -3.59 -19.44
C ALA A 43 10.24 -2.87 -18.71
N GLU A 44 10.03 -1.59 -18.45
CA GLU A 44 10.97 -0.76 -17.72
C GLU A 44 10.64 -0.80 -16.22
N GLU A 45 11.61 -1.17 -15.40
CA GLU A 45 11.42 -1.26 -13.95
C GLU A 45 11.55 0.11 -13.27
N ALA A 46 10.65 0.41 -12.36
CA ALA A 46 10.62 1.62 -11.54
C ALA A 46 10.70 1.25 -10.05
N SER A 47 11.71 1.78 -9.36
CA SER A 47 11.98 1.47 -7.95
C SER A 47 11.04 2.15 -6.95
N LYS A 48 10.19 3.10 -7.40
CA LYS A 48 9.25 3.84 -6.54
C LYS A 48 7.99 4.22 -7.29
N THR A 49 6.88 4.39 -6.56
CA THR A 49 5.59 4.85 -7.10
C THR A 49 5.73 6.17 -7.87
N GLY A 50 6.46 7.15 -7.32
CA GLY A 50 6.70 8.45 -7.96
C GLY A 50 7.42 8.34 -9.31
N ILE A 51 8.32 7.36 -9.47
CA ILE A 51 9.02 7.12 -10.74
C ILE A 51 8.05 6.59 -11.80
N VAL A 52 7.12 5.71 -11.43
CA VAL A 52 6.06 5.25 -12.35
C VAL A 52 5.24 6.44 -12.85
N LEU A 53 4.79 7.31 -11.95
CA LEU A 53 4.02 8.51 -12.30
C LEU A 53 4.79 9.41 -13.26
N THR A 54 6.06 9.71 -12.98
CA THR A 54 6.91 10.55 -13.83
C THR A 54 7.10 9.95 -15.23
N LYS A 55 7.38 8.65 -15.32
CA LYS A 55 7.58 7.95 -16.60
C LYS A 55 6.29 7.94 -17.43
N VAL A 56 5.14 7.62 -16.82
CA VAL A 56 3.84 7.64 -17.52
C VAL A 56 3.47 9.06 -17.94
N GLN A 57 3.75 10.08 -17.12
CA GLN A 57 3.50 11.47 -17.47
C GLN A 57 4.35 11.94 -18.67
N SER A 58 5.59 11.48 -18.77
CA SER A 58 6.53 11.94 -19.80
C SER A 58 6.37 11.24 -21.15
N ASP A 59 5.78 10.05 -21.21
CA ASP A 59 5.62 9.26 -22.43
C ASP A 59 4.13 9.03 -22.77
N PRO A 60 3.61 9.60 -23.89
CA PRO A 60 2.24 9.40 -24.33
C PRO A 60 1.83 7.95 -24.61
N GLN A 61 2.80 7.05 -24.83
CA GLN A 61 2.55 5.63 -25.10
C GLN A 61 2.72 4.76 -23.84
N ALA A 62 3.19 5.34 -22.73
CA ALA A 62 3.42 4.58 -21.51
C ALA A 62 2.13 4.11 -20.84
N ILE A 63 2.17 2.88 -20.35
CA ILE A 63 1.19 2.30 -19.44
C ILE A 63 1.94 1.82 -18.17
N GLY A 64 1.32 2.00 -17.03
CA GLY A 64 1.84 1.54 -15.75
C GLY A 64 0.74 1.34 -14.73
N TYR A 65 1.11 1.08 -13.48
CA TYR A 65 0.14 0.92 -12.40
C TYR A 65 0.68 1.50 -11.09
N VAL A 66 -0.22 2.10 -10.31
CA VAL A 66 0.08 2.73 -9.03
C VAL A 66 -1.03 2.47 -8.00
N SER A 67 -0.78 2.80 -6.73
CA SER A 67 -1.83 2.92 -5.72
C SER A 67 -2.89 3.93 -6.13
N LEU A 68 -4.17 3.62 -5.88
CA LEU A 68 -5.29 4.54 -6.14
C LEU A 68 -5.10 5.88 -5.41
N GLY A 69 -4.67 5.84 -4.15
CA GLY A 69 -4.35 7.04 -3.37
C GLY A 69 -3.15 7.85 -3.89
N SER A 70 -2.36 7.30 -4.82
CA SER A 70 -1.26 8.02 -5.48
C SER A 70 -1.65 8.66 -6.81
N VAL A 71 -2.85 8.40 -7.32
CA VAL A 71 -3.34 8.99 -8.57
C VAL A 71 -3.46 10.51 -8.40
N ASN A 72 -3.03 11.25 -9.41
CA ASN A 72 -3.08 12.71 -9.43
C ASN A 72 -3.42 13.23 -10.83
N GLU A 73 -3.52 14.53 -10.97
CA GLU A 73 -3.91 15.17 -12.22
C GLU A 73 -2.92 15.04 -13.38
N SER A 74 -1.70 14.54 -13.15
CA SER A 74 -0.68 14.43 -14.20
C SER A 74 -0.88 13.22 -15.12
N ILE A 75 -1.71 12.25 -14.72
CA ILE A 75 -1.96 10.99 -15.43
C ILE A 75 -3.47 10.74 -15.57
N LYS A 76 -3.83 9.71 -16.34
CA LYS A 76 -5.20 9.24 -16.51
C LYS A 76 -5.31 7.78 -16.08
N THR A 77 -6.33 7.45 -15.30
CA THR A 77 -6.70 6.07 -15.01
C THR A 77 -7.51 5.48 -16.14
N ILE A 78 -7.45 4.17 -16.31
CA ILE A 78 -8.31 3.42 -17.23
C ILE A 78 -9.12 2.38 -16.45
N LYS A 79 -10.22 1.95 -17.07
CA LYS A 79 -11.06 0.87 -16.53
C LYS A 79 -10.33 -0.47 -16.63
N VAL A 80 -10.70 -1.38 -15.76
CA VAL A 80 -10.31 -2.79 -15.84
C VAL A 80 -11.58 -3.63 -15.78
N ASN A 81 -11.80 -4.45 -16.79
CA ASN A 81 -13.04 -5.22 -16.99
C ASN A 81 -14.30 -4.35 -16.89
N GLY A 82 -14.29 -3.14 -17.46
CA GLY A 82 -15.41 -2.20 -17.47
C GLY A 82 -15.55 -1.34 -16.22
N TYR A 83 -14.78 -1.57 -15.16
CA TYR A 83 -14.89 -0.85 -13.90
C TYR A 83 -13.76 0.16 -13.69
N GLU A 84 -14.10 1.37 -13.28
CA GLU A 84 -13.15 2.40 -12.90
C GLU A 84 -12.50 2.11 -11.54
N PRO A 85 -11.23 2.49 -11.33
CA PRO A 85 -10.57 2.38 -10.04
C PRO A 85 -11.09 3.45 -9.07
N THR A 86 -12.27 3.23 -8.51
CA THR A 86 -12.88 4.11 -7.51
C THR A 86 -12.98 3.41 -6.16
N VAL A 87 -13.03 4.20 -5.07
CA VAL A 87 -13.27 3.68 -3.72
C VAL A 87 -14.48 2.77 -3.69
N GLN A 88 -15.60 3.19 -4.32
CA GLN A 88 -16.84 2.41 -4.33
C GLN A 88 -16.68 1.08 -5.06
N ASN A 89 -16.08 1.07 -6.25
CA ASN A 89 -15.87 -0.17 -7.01
C ASN A 89 -14.90 -1.14 -6.31
N VAL A 90 -13.93 -0.62 -5.54
CA VAL A 90 -13.05 -1.44 -4.70
C VAL A 90 -13.83 -2.06 -3.53
N LEU A 91 -14.66 -1.28 -2.84
CA LEU A 91 -15.53 -1.77 -1.74
C LEU A 91 -16.52 -2.84 -2.20
N ASP A 92 -17.17 -2.59 -3.33
CA ASP A 92 -18.17 -3.50 -3.91
C ASP A 92 -17.53 -4.76 -4.50
N GLY A 93 -16.19 -4.79 -4.61
CA GLY A 93 -15.45 -5.88 -5.21
C GLY A 93 -15.54 -5.94 -6.74
N ASN A 94 -16.12 -4.94 -7.38
CA ASN A 94 -16.21 -4.82 -8.84
C ASN A 94 -14.83 -4.53 -9.44
N TYR A 95 -14.02 -3.69 -8.79
CA TYR A 95 -12.65 -3.43 -9.20
C TYR A 95 -11.71 -4.45 -8.54
N ILE A 96 -11.23 -5.40 -9.33
CA ILE A 96 -10.53 -6.58 -8.83
C ILE A 96 -9.08 -6.31 -8.41
N LEU A 97 -8.41 -5.31 -9.00
CA LEU A 97 -7.03 -4.95 -8.67
C LEU A 97 -7.00 -4.16 -7.36
N GLN A 98 -7.01 -4.89 -6.26
CA GLN A 98 -7.07 -4.34 -4.91
C GLN A 98 -6.21 -5.12 -3.93
N ARG A 99 -5.77 -4.47 -2.85
CA ARG A 99 -4.85 -5.03 -1.86
C ARG A 99 -4.99 -4.37 -0.51
N PRO A 100 -4.56 -5.01 0.60
CA PRO A 100 -4.45 -4.33 1.88
C PRO A 100 -3.19 -3.46 1.95
N PHE A 101 -3.27 -2.35 2.67
CA PHE A 101 -2.14 -1.70 3.30
C PHE A 101 -1.98 -2.24 4.71
N VAL A 102 -0.80 -2.74 5.00
CA VAL A 102 -0.52 -3.54 6.19
C VAL A 102 0.54 -2.89 7.03
N ILE A 103 0.27 -2.78 8.32
CA ILE A 103 1.22 -2.39 9.36
C ILE A 103 1.80 -3.67 9.99
N MET A 104 3.10 -3.69 10.21
CA MET A 104 3.83 -4.82 10.78
C MET A 104 4.69 -4.38 11.95
N THR A 105 4.73 -5.22 12.98
CA THR A 105 5.68 -5.12 14.09
C THR A 105 6.30 -6.49 14.33
N LYS A 106 7.43 -6.56 15.02
CA LYS A 106 8.04 -7.85 15.36
C LYS A 106 7.17 -8.64 16.32
N LYS A 107 6.92 -9.90 15.99
CA LYS A 107 6.12 -10.78 16.83
C LYS A 107 6.80 -11.05 18.19
N GLY A 108 6.00 -10.90 19.25
CA GLY A 108 6.46 -11.14 20.61
C GLY A 108 7.40 -10.08 21.17
N GLN A 109 7.67 -9.00 20.41
CA GLN A 109 8.43 -7.86 20.90
C GLN A 109 7.54 -6.94 21.73
N THR A 110 7.97 -6.58 22.95
CA THR A 110 7.29 -5.55 23.72
C THR A 110 7.45 -4.20 23.03
N MET A 111 6.32 -3.58 22.67
CA MET A 111 6.31 -2.24 22.08
C MET A 111 6.65 -1.19 23.15
N GLN A 112 7.45 -0.20 22.77
CA GLN A 112 7.62 0.99 23.58
C GLN A 112 6.33 1.80 23.68
N PRO A 113 6.07 2.50 24.79
CA PRO A 113 4.82 3.24 24.97
C PRO A 113 4.51 4.20 23.84
N LEU A 114 5.49 4.94 23.32
CA LEU A 114 5.33 5.86 22.18
C LEU A 114 4.90 5.12 20.91
N THR A 115 5.51 3.96 20.63
CA THR A 115 5.16 3.14 19.45
C THR A 115 3.76 2.55 19.60
N ALA A 116 3.41 2.06 20.80
CA ALA A 116 2.08 1.52 21.08
C ALA A 116 0.97 2.58 20.93
N ASP A 117 1.23 3.80 21.37
CA ASP A 117 0.29 4.92 21.23
C ASP A 117 0.08 5.30 19.74
N PHE A 118 1.15 5.37 18.94
CA PHE A 118 1.02 5.61 17.51
C PHE A 118 0.31 4.45 16.80
N LEU A 119 0.52 3.20 17.20
CA LEU A 119 -0.26 2.06 16.66
C LEU A 119 -1.75 2.14 17.02
N ALA A 120 -2.09 2.63 18.22
CA ALA A 120 -3.48 2.89 18.60
C ALA A 120 -4.10 4.00 17.74
N PHE A 121 -3.35 5.08 17.48
CA PHE A 121 -3.76 6.12 16.53
C PHE A 121 -4.03 5.56 15.13
N LEU A 122 -3.16 4.68 14.61
CA LEU A 122 -3.34 4.06 13.28
C LEU A 122 -4.57 3.12 13.19
N LYS A 123 -5.16 2.72 14.31
CA LYS A 123 -6.38 1.90 14.40
C LYS A 123 -7.63 2.69 14.77
N SER A 124 -7.59 4.01 14.70
CA SER A 124 -8.62 4.88 15.25
C SER A 124 -9.44 5.61 14.18
N ASP A 125 -10.48 6.30 14.66
CA ASP A 125 -11.30 7.23 13.90
C ASP A 125 -10.49 8.36 13.24
N LYS A 126 -9.38 8.77 13.84
CA LYS A 126 -8.44 9.74 13.25
C LYS A 126 -7.81 9.21 11.97
N MET A 127 -7.35 7.96 12.00
CA MET A 127 -6.80 7.31 10.82
C MET A 127 -7.86 7.10 9.73
N LYS A 128 -9.12 6.83 10.13
CA LYS A 128 -10.23 6.76 9.17
C LYS A 128 -10.39 8.06 8.38
N ALA A 129 -10.40 9.21 9.07
CA ALA A 129 -10.51 10.52 8.43
C ALA A 129 -9.37 10.76 7.43
N ILE A 130 -8.13 10.39 7.79
CA ILE A 130 -6.97 10.49 6.90
C ILE A 130 -7.14 9.57 5.68
N CYS A 131 -7.62 8.34 5.86
CA CYS A 131 -7.87 7.44 4.73
C CYS A 131 -8.90 8.01 3.76
N ASP A 132 -9.97 8.60 4.26
CA ASP A 132 -11.03 9.23 3.45
C ASP A 132 -10.46 10.40 2.63
N GLU A 133 -9.59 11.23 3.22
CA GLU A 133 -8.91 12.34 2.53
C GLU A 133 -7.90 11.86 1.47
N GLU A 134 -7.19 10.77 1.75
CA GLU A 134 -6.13 10.24 0.89
C GLU A 134 -6.66 9.27 -0.19
N GLY A 135 -7.98 9.05 -0.27
CA GLY A 135 -8.62 8.22 -1.29
C GLY A 135 -8.32 6.73 -1.17
N VAL A 136 -8.02 6.27 0.03
CA VAL A 136 -7.90 4.84 0.39
C VAL A 136 -9.02 4.44 1.34
N ILE A 137 -9.27 3.15 1.50
CA ILE A 137 -10.48 2.65 2.13
C ILE A 137 -10.19 2.10 3.51
N PHE A 138 -10.53 2.85 4.53
CA PHE A 138 -10.52 2.36 5.92
C PHE A 138 -11.76 1.49 6.15
N LEU A 139 -11.55 0.21 6.47
CA LEU A 139 -12.67 -0.69 6.76
C LEU A 139 -13.13 -0.51 8.20
N THR A 140 -14.39 -0.11 8.37
CA THR A 140 -15.04 -0.03 9.68
C THR A 140 -15.57 -1.40 10.13
N ASP A 141 -15.95 -1.50 11.41
CA ASP A 141 -16.55 -2.71 11.95
C ASP A 141 -17.77 -3.15 11.12
N GLY A 142 -17.80 -4.44 10.81
CA GLY A 142 -18.87 -5.05 10.01
C GLY A 142 -18.71 -4.94 8.50
N GLN A 143 -17.84 -4.09 7.99
CA GLN A 143 -17.51 -4.07 6.58
C GLN A 143 -16.60 -5.25 6.23
N LYS A 144 -16.87 -5.91 5.11
CA LYS A 144 -16.08 -7.01 4.58
C LYS A 144 -15.68 -6.69 3.15
N ARG A 145 -14.53 -7.18 2.77
CA ARG A 145 -14.13 -7.17 1.38
C ARG A 145 -14.95 -8.17 0.60
N ALA A 146 -15.75 -7.71 -0.38
CA ALA A 146 -16.73 -8.54 -1.09
C ALA A 146 -16.10 -9.80 -1.71
N ASN A 147 -14.88 -9.70 -2.25
CA ASN A 147 -14.22 -10.79 -2.97
C ASN A 147 -13.33 -11.69 -2.11
N LYS A 148 -12.92 -11.29 -0.91
CA LYS A 148 -11.90 -12.00 -0.13
C LYS A 148 -12.26 -12.26 1.31
N GLY A 149 -13.46 -11.88 1.75
CA GLY A 149 -13.97 -12.18 3.10
C GLY A 149 -13.14 -11.58 4.25
N GLU A 150 -12.27 -10.61 3.95
CA GLU A 150 -11.45 -9.95 4.98
C GLU A 150 -12.35 -9.14 5.92
N THR A 151 -12.10 -9.30 7.21
CA THR A 151 -12.85 -8.57 8.25
C THR A 151 -12.24 -7.20 8.47
N ALA A 152 -13.08 -6.22 8.72
CA ALA A 152 -12.69 -4.89 9.14
C ALA A 152 -11.86 -4.91 10.43
N ILE A 153 -11.01 -3.89 10.55
CA ILE A 153 -10.30 -3.61 11.80
C ILE A 153 -11.28 -2.90 12.74
N PRO A 154 -11.36 -3.29 14.02
CA PRO A 154 -12.11 -2.52 15.01
C PRO A 154 -11.61 -1.07 15.07
N VAL A 155 -12.54 -0.12 14.94
CA VAL A 155 -12.20 1.32 14.99
C VAL A 155 -12.29 1.79 16.43
N GLY A 156 -11.13 2.12 17.00
CA GLY A 156 -11.07 2.80 18.31
C GLY A 156 -11.23 4.31 18.18
N THR A 157 -11.64 4.96 19.25
CA THR A 157 -11.50 6.41 19.38
C THR A 157 -10.11 6.72 19.92
N PHE A 158 -9.37 7.58 19.24
CA PHE A 158 -8.05 8.02 19.72
C PHE A 158 -8.17 9.39 20.40
N THR A 159 -7.71 9.45 21.63
CA THR A 159 -7.54 10.69 22.38
C THR A 159 -6.08 10.82 22.77
N ALA A 160 -5.42 11.88 22.31
CA ALA A 160 -4.05 12.15 22.69
C ALA A 160 -3.93 12.31 24.22
N GLN A 161 -2.91 11.74 24.79
CA GLN A 161 -2.59 11.91 26.23
C GLN A 161 -2.17 13.36 26.51
N SER A 162 -2.14 13.76 27.77
CA SER A 162 -1.70 15.11 28.18
C SER A 162 -0.23 15.42 27.83
N ALA A 163 0.58 14.37 27.62
CA ALA A 163 1.95 14.46 27.17
C ALA A 163 2.26 13.33 26.20
N LEU A 164 3.25 13.54 25.34
CA LEU A 164 3.76 12.51 24.44
C LEU A 164 4.29 11.33 25.28
N PRO A 165 3.87 10.07 25.02
CA PRO A 165 4.37 8.92 25.73
C PRO A 165 5.90 8.79 25.64
N ALA A 166 6.52 8.28 26.72
CA ALA A 166 7.95 8.04 26.73
C ALA A 166 8.33 6.88 25.79
N GLY A 167 9.55 6.90 25.29
CA GLY A 167 10.11 5.85 24.45
C GLY A 167 11.13 6.38 23.46
N ASP A 168 11.83 5.46 22.82
CA ASP A 168 12.69 5.79 21.68
C ASP A 168 11.85 6.27 20.50
N LYS A 169 12.42 7.17 19.71
CA LYS A 169 11.75 7.67 18.51
C LYS A 169 11.43 6.53 17.56
N ILE A 170 10.24 6.60 16.96
CA ILE A 170 9.70 5.58 16.09
C ILE A 170 10.49 5.52 14.76
N VAL A 171 10.74 4.32 14.28
CA VAL A 171 11.32 4.04 12.97
C VAL A 171 10.22 3.51 12.06
N ILE A 172 9.98 4.19 10.95
CA ILE A 172 9.05 3.77 9.90
C ILE A 172 9.85 3.27 8.70
N SER A 173 9.54 2.07 8.21
CA SER A 173 10.19 1.53 7.02
C SER A 173 9.19 0.76 6.15
N GLY A 174 9.29 0.87 4.82
CA GLY A 174 8.50 0.01 3.97
C GLY A 174 7.98 0.57 2.66
N SER A 175 6.71 0.28 2.36
CA SER A 175 6.09 0.49 1.06
C SER A 175 6.03 1.96 0.63
N THR A 176 6.55 2.24 -0.58
CA THR A 176 6.44 3.56 -1.22
C THR A 176 5.01 3.91 -1.65
N SER A 177 4.13 2.91 -1.80
CA SER A 177 2.72 3.16 -2.13
C SER A 177 1.92 3.69 -0.94
N MET A 178 2.44 3.54 0.27
CA MET A 178 1.84 4.08 1.49
C MET A 178 2.40 5.46 1.86
N GLU A 179 3.30 6.03 1.06
CA GLU A 179 4.03 7.26 1.39
C GLU A 179 3.10 8.42 1.72
N LYS A 180 2.13 8.69 0.86
CA LYS A 180 1.17 9.79 1.04
C LYS A 180 0.36 9.59 2.31
N LEU A 181 -0.23 8.41 2.47
CA LEU A 181 -1.04 8.05 3.63
C LEU A 181 -0.27 8.12 4.95
N ILE A 182 0.92 7.50 5.01
CA ILE A 182 1.68 7.47 6.27
C ILE A 182 2.26 8.83 6.64
N ASN A 183 2.64 9.65 5.66
CA ASN A 183 3.10 11.02 5.93
C ASN A 183 1.95 11.90 6.47
N ALA A 184 0.73 11.75 5.97
CA ALA A 184 -0.45 12.42 6.53
C ALA A 184 -0.71 11.97 7.97
N ALA A 185 -0.65 10.66 8.24
CA ALA A 185 -0.81 10.09 9.58
C ALA A 185 0.27 10.58 10.56
N ILE A 186 1.54 10.60 10.16
CA ILE A 186 2.67 11.10 10.95
C ILE A 186 2.48 12.58 11.30
N LYS A 187 2.08 13.38 10.32
CA LYS A 187 1.84 14.83 10.50
C LYS A 187 0.70 15.07 11.49
N GLU A 188 -0.42 14.38 11.31
CA GLU A 188 -1.58 14.56 12.20
C GLU A 188 -1.25 14.10 13.62
N TYR A 189 -0.59 12.95 13.79
CA TYR A 189 -0.17 12.47 15.11
C TYR A 189 0.78 13.47 15.80
N ALA A 190 1.75 14.03 15.09
CA ALA A 190 2.65 15.05 15.64
C ALA A 190 1.88 16.33 16.05
N ASN A 191 0.92 16.76 15.23
CA ASN A 191 0.06 17.91 15.53
C ASN A 191 -0.78 17.71 16.80
N LEU A 192 -1.33 16.52 17.02
CA LEU A 192 -2.11 16.19 18.21
C LEU A 192 -1.33 16.38 19.53
N TYR A 193 -0.02 16.19 19.48
CA TYR A 193 0.88 16.41 20.61
C TYR A 193 1.61 17.76 20.59
N GLY A 194 1.38 18.60 19.59
CA GLY A 194 2.11 19.87 19.43
C GLY A 194 3.63 19.69 19.29
N LYS A 195 4.07 18.61 18.62
CA LYS A 195 5.48 18.26 18.46
C LYS A 195 5.93 18.36 17.01
N ALA A 196 7.24 18.58 16.80
CA ALA A 196 7.83 18.38 15.48
C ALA A 196 7.91 16.88 15.15
N ILE A 197 7.80 16.53 13.87
CA ILE A 197 7.91 15.14 13.41
C ILE A 197 9.23 14.51 13.89
N ALA A 198 10.34 15.26 13.81
CA ALA A 198 11.65 14.81 14.25
C ALA A 198 11.80 14.56 15.76
N ASP A 199 10.85 15.03 16.57
CA ASP A 199 10.82 14.72 17.99
C ASP A 199 10.28 13.33 18.28
N ILE A 200 9.42 12.82 17.37
CA ILE A 200 8.67 11.56 17.49
C ILE A 200 9.28 10.45 16.63
N PHE A 201 9.70 10.77 15.41
CA PHE A 201 10.18 9.81 14.42
C PHE A 201 11.69 9.99 14.16
N ALA A 202 12.46 8.90 14.34
CA ALA A 202 13.90 8.88 14.09
C ALA A 202 14.19 8.74 12.59
N THR A 203 13.40 7.91 11.90
CA THR A 203 13.62 7.59 10.49
C THR A 203 12.28 7.26 9.83
N ILE A 204 12.08 7.80 8.63
CA ILE A 204 10.98 7.44 7.73
C ILE A 204 11.61 7.04 6.41
N LYS A 205 11.69 5.71 6.15
CA LYS A 205 12.41 5.15 5.00
C LYS A 205 11.48 4.27 4.17
N LEU A 206 11.00 4.78 3.04
CA LEU A 206 10.04 4.13 2.18
C LEU A 206 10.72 3.64 0.90
N GLU A 207 11.08 2.35 0.87
CA GLU A 207 11.88 1.72 -0.20
C GLU A 207 11.31 0.36 -0.66
N GLY A 208 10.08 0.04 -0.27
CA GLY A 208 9.36 -1.17 -0.69
C GLY A 208 8.91 -2.05 0.48
N SER A 209 7.89 -2.88 0.23
CA SER A 209 7.26 -3.72 1.26
C SER A 209 8.20 -4.75 1.87
N SER A 210 9.13 -5.29 1.08
CA SER A 210 10.13 -6.24 1.56
C SER A 210 11.11 -5.60 2.54
N VAL A 211 11.46 -4.33 2.33
CA VAL A 211 12.34 -3.56 3.24
C VAL A 211 11.64 -3.34 4.57
N GLY A 212 10.36 -2.95 4.54
CA GLY A 212 9.55 -2.79 5.75
C GLY A 212 9.42 -4.07 6.57
N ARG A 213 9.19 -5.20 5.93
CA ARG A 213 9.13 -6.50 6.60
C ARG A 213 10.48 -6.87 7.25
N LYS A 214 11.59 -6.69 6.54
CA LYS A 214 12.93 -6.95 7.10
C LYS A 214 13.22 -6.06 8.29
N ALA A 215 12.86 -4.77 8.23
CA ALA A 215 13.05 -3.84 9.34
C ALA A 215 12.22 -4.25 10.57
N ALA A 216 10.94 -4.62 10.40
CA ALA A 216 10.11 -5.09 11.51
C ALA A 216 10.68 -6.36 12.17
N ILE A 217 11.13 -7.34 11.37
CA ILE A 217 11.75 -8.58 11.89
C ILE A 217 13.04 -8.29 12.67
N ALA A 218 13.84 -7.34 12.22
CA ALA A 218 15.12 -6.98 12.83
C ALA A 218 14.97 -6.09 14.09
N ASP A 219 13.75 -5.64 14.42
CA ASP A 219 13.52 -4.81 15.60
C ASP A 219 14.01 -5.48 16.88
N THR A 220 14.76 -4.77 17.71
CA THR A 220 15.25 -5.21 19.01
C THR A 220 14.73 -4.36 20.18
N ASN A 221 14.14 -3.19 19.86
CA ASN A 221 13.79 -2.17 20.83
C ASN A 221 12.28 -1.95 21.00
N GLY A 222 11.45 -2.49 20.11
CA GLY A 222 10.00 -2.27 20.10
C GLY A 222 9.57 -0.90 19.57
N ASN A 223 10.40 -0.28 18.71
CA ASN A 223 10.14 1.03 18.12
C ASN A 223 10.10 1.05 16.59
N VAL A 224 10.12 -0.12 15.94
CA VAL A 224 10.07 -0.23 14.46
C VAL A 224 8.68 -0.62 13.98
N ILE A 225 8.16 0.15 13.02
CA ILE A 225 6.92 -0.14 12.30
C ILE A 225 7.24 -0.38 10.83
N GLY A 226 6.94 -1.58 10.36
CA GLY A 226 7.06 -1.97 8.96
C GLY A 226 5.77 -1.71 8.19
N LEU A 227 5.88 -1.29 6.92
CA LEU A 227 4.75 -1.03 6.03
C LEU A 227 4.79 -1.97 4.83
N SER A 228 3.65 -2.57 4.50
CA SER A 228 3.49 -3.40 3.30
C SER A 228 2.23 -3.03 2.53
N SER A 229 2.32 -3.00 1.22
CA SER A 229 1.18 -2.86 0.30
C SER A 229 0.81 -4.17 -0.38
N ALA A 230 1.10 -5.27 0.28
CA ALA A 230 0.63 -6.63 -0.04
C ALA A 230 0.27 -7.36 1.23
N LYS A 231 -0.56 -8.39 1.10
CA LYS A 231 -0.90 -9.29 2.22
C LYS A 231 0.39 -9.84 2.86
N VAL A 232 0.43 -9.81 4.17
CA VAL A 232 1.57 -10.33 4.94
C VAL A 232 1.16 -11.64 5.61
N VAL A 233 1.87 -12.72 5.28
CA VAL A 233 1.81 -14.00 5.97
C VAL A 233 3.22 -14.35 6.39
N ASN A 234 3.60 -14.03 7.62
CA ASN A 234 4.93 -14.28 8.13
C ASN A 234 4.89 -14.54 9.64
N ALA A 235 5.47 -15.66 10.07
CA ALA A 235 5.42 -16.10 11.47
C ALA A 235 6.24 -15.21 12.43
N GLN A 236 7.10 -14.33 11.92
CA GLN A 236 7.99 -13.47 12.71
C GLN A 236 7.43 -12.06 12.95
N VAL A 237 6.27 -11.73 12.36
CA VAL A 237 5.65 -10.41 12.54
C VAL A 237 4.20 -10.55 12.99
N ASP A 238 3.76 -9.63 13.81
CA ASP A 238 2.35 -9.33 14.02
C ASP A 238 1.96 -8.25 13.02
N SER A 239 0.77 -8.38 12.42
CA SER A 239 0.34 -7.45 11.39
C SER A 239 -1.16 -7.21 11.42
N PHE A 240 -1.58 -6.03 10.96
CA PHE A 240 -2.98 -5.72 10.72
C PHE A 240 -3.13 -4.88 9.45
N ASN A 241 -4.29 -5.01 8.80
CA ASN A 241 -4.65 -4.20 7.65
C ASN A 241 -5.15 -2.83 8.15
N VAL A 242 -4.47 -1.76 7.79
CA VAL A 242 -4.90 -0.40 8.16
C VAL A 242 -6.00 0.10 7.21
N CYS A 243 -5.91 -0.25 5.93
CA CYS A 243 -6.92 0.09 4.93
C CYS A 243 -6.79 -0.81 3.69
N LEU A 244 -7.75 -0.68 2.77
CA LEU A 244 -7.64 -1.22 1.42
C LEU A 244 -7.21 -0.14 0.44
N ASP A 245 -6.50 -0.55 -0.59
CA ASP A 245 -6.07 0.29 -1.69
C ASP A 245 -6.40 -0.40 -3.04
N GLY A 246 -6.83 0.38 -4.00
CA GLY A 246 -6.94 -0.07 -5.39
C GLY A 246 -5.57 0.05 -6.08
N VAL A 247 -5.28 -0.86 -7.00
CA VAL A 247 -4.14 -0.71 -7.93
C VAL A 247 -4.66 -0.17 -9.24
N ALA A 248 -4.54 1.14 -9.43
CA ALA A 248 -5.01 1.81 -10.63
C ALA A 248 -4.05 1.59 -11.80
N VAL A 249 -4.57 1.11 -12.93
CA VAL A 249 -3.85 1.13 -14.20
C VAL A 249 -3.90 2.54 -14.76
N ILE A 250 -2.74 3.05 -15.15
CA ILE A 250 -2.59 4.46 -15.55
C ILE A 250 -1.91 4.59 -16.91
N VAL A 251 -2.32 5.61 -17.65
CA VAL A 251 -1.72 6.03 -18.91
C VAL A 251 -1.47 7.54 -18.92
N ASN A 252 -0.70 8.01 -19.86
CA ASN A 252 -0.49 9.44 -20.09
C ASN A 252 -1.83 10.15 -20.35
N LYS A 253 -1.99 11.39 -19.89
CA LYS A 253 -3.20 12.20 -20.12
C LYS A 253 -3.55 12.37 -21.61
N LYS A 254 -2.55 12.38 -22.48
CA LYS A 254 -2.73 12.52 -23.93
C LYS A 254 -3.11 11.21 -24.61
N ASN A 255 -3.13 10.10 -23.88
CA ASN A 255 -3.58 8.82 -24.44
C ASN A 255 -5.12 8.80 -24.50
N ASP A 256 -5.67 8.91 -25.68
CA ASP A 256 -7.10 8.86 -25.99
C ASP A 256 -7.57 7.49 -26.53
N ARG A 257 -6.62 6.57 -26.76
CA ARG A 257 -6.88 5.27 -27.40
C ARG A 257 -7.26 4.18 -26.39
N VAL A 258 -6.69 4.22 -25.19
CA VAL A 258 -6.89 3.19 -24.17
C VAL A 258 -7.75 3.75 -23.05
N THR A 259 -8.96 3.22 -22.87
CA THR A 259 -9.91 3.65 -21.83
C THR A 259 -10.35 2.49 -20.93
N ASP A 260 -10.24 1.24 -21.42
CA ASP A 260 -10.60 0.03 -20.70
C ASP A 260 -9.73 -1.13 -21.19
N LEU A 261 -9.30 -2.00 -20.29
CA LEU A 261 -8.58 -3.23 -20.60
C LEU A 261 -9.15 -4.38 -19.76
N THR A 262 -9.26 -5.54 -20.38
CA THR A 262 -9.53 -6.77 -19.63
C THR A 262 -8.27 -7.25 -18.89
N LEU A 263 -8.42 -8.12 -17.88
CA LEU A 263 -7.28 -8.74 -17.24
C LEU A 263 -6.41 -9.53 -18.23
N ALA A 264 -7.02 -10.21 -19.19
CA ALA A 264 -6.29 -10.92 -20.25
C ALA A 264 -5.45 -9.97 -21.11
N GLN A 265 -6.01 -8.82 -21.51
CA GLN A 265 -5.26 -7.81 -22.25
C GLN A 265 -4.12 -7.20 -21.41
N LEU A 266 -4.33 -7.01 -20.09
CA LEU A 266 -3.26 -6.58 -19.18
C LEU A 266 -2.18 -7.65 -19.02
N TYR A 267 -2.52 -8.93 -19.11
CA TYR A 267 -1.58 -10.05 -19.09
C TYR A 267 -0.68 -10.07 -20.34
N ASP A 268 -1.21 -9.71 -21.50
CA ASP A 268 -0.53 -9.74 -22.80
C ASP A 268 0.38 -8.51 -23.05
N ILE A 269 0.25 -7.47 -22.22
CA ILE A 269 1.06 -6.24 -22.31
C ILE A 269 2.29 -6.37 -21.40
#